data_e147af0ed23a6ef79cc957e6777386f9
#
_entry.id   e147af0ed23a6ef79cc957e6777386f9
#
_cell.length_a   1.000
_cell.length_b   1.000
_cell.length_c   1.000
_cell.angle_alpha   90.00
_cell.angle_beta   90.00
_cell.angle_gamma   90.00
#
_symmetry.space_group_name_H-M   'P 1'
#
loop_
_entity.id
_entity.type
_entity.pdbx_description
1 polymer ?
#
loop_
_entity_poly.entity_id
_entity_poly.type
_entity_poly.pdbx_seq_one_letter_code
_entity_poly.pdbx_strand_id
1 'polypeptide(L)'
;PIVVINKVDKPNCRPSEVQEMVFDLMFSLDATEEQLDFPTIYGSAKQGWMSEDWKEPKEDIAAVLDAIIKYIPEPKMLEGTPQMLITSLDYSKYVGRIAVGRVHRGELKEGQDVMLCKRDGSMVKSRIKEVDVFEGLGRTKVDSVQSGDICAIIGIEGFEIGETIADVNEPEPLPTIAIDEPTMSMLFTINNSPFFGKDGKFVTSRHIFDRLQKELDKNLALRVVPTDSADSWLVYGRGVLHLSVLIETMRREGYELQVGQPQVIIKEIDGEKCEPVEQLTVNLPEECSSRIIDMVTKRKGEMTMMESKNGRMHLEFTIPSRGIIGLNNAVLTLSLIHI
;
A
#
# COMPACT_ATOMS: atom_id res chain seq x y z
N PRO A 1 13.47 15.51 -8.23
CA PRO A 1 13.70 14.05 -8.41
C PRO A 1 15.16 13.76 -8.72
N ILE A 2 15.59 12.49 -8.54
CA ILE A 2 16.88 11.96 -9.02
C ILE A 2 16.55 10.76 -9.90
N VAL A 3 17.10 10.71 -11.11
CA VAL A 3 16.90 9.59 -12.04
C VAL A 3 18.08 8.65 -12.00
N VAL A 4 17.85 7.36 -11.79
CA VAL A 4 18.89 6.33 -11.80
C VAL A 4 18.64 5.34 -12.94
N ILE A 5 19.46 5.35 -13.97
CA ILE A 5 19.39 4.45 -15.12
C ILE A 5 20.28 3.24 -14.84
N ASN A 6 19.64 2.15 -14.45
CA ASN A 6 20.30 0.89 -14.10
C ASN A 6 20.52 -0.01 -15.33
N LYS A 7 21.38 -1.02 -15.18
CA LYS A 7 21.67 -2.06 -16.19
C LYS A 7 22.40 -1.55 -17.41
N VAL A 8 23.21 -0.49 -17.29
CA VAL A 8 24.04 0.01 -18.39
C VAL A 8 25.20 -0.93 -18.76
N ASP A 9 25.46 -1.96 -17.96
CA ASP A 9 26.37 -3.07 -18.23
C ASP A 9 25.90 -4.02 -19.34
N LYS A 10 24.65 -3.87 -19.80
CA LYS A 10 24.09 -4.76 -20.83
C LYS A 10 24.49 -4.29 -22.24
N PRO A 11 24.81 -5.22 -23.17
CA PRO A 11 25.24 -4.87 -24.53
C PRO A 11 24.20 -4.09 -25.34
N ASN A 12 22.91 -4.21 -24.98
CA ASN A 12 21.79 -3.53 -25.62
C ASN A 12 21.25 -2.36 -24.78
N CYS A 13 22.05 -1.78 -23.89
CA CYS A 13 21.64 -0.63 -23.11
C CYS A 13 21.45 0.61 -24.00
N ARG A 14 20.48 1.45 -23.67
CA ARG A 14 20.12 2.68 -24.38
C ARG A 14 19.98 3.85 -23.41
N PRO A 15 21.05 4.23 -22.68
CA PRO A 15 20.94 5.18 -21.57
C PRO A 15 20.39 6.54 -21.99
N SER A 16 20.88 7.10 -23.11
CA SER A 16 20.43 8.41 -23.61
C SER A 16 18.97 8.40 -24.04
N GLU A 17 18.55 7.37 -24.77
CA GLU A 17 17.14 7.21 -25.17
C GLU A 17 16.22 7.05 -23.96
N VAL A 18 16.64 6.28 -22.95
CA VAL A 18 15.87 6.11 -21.71
C VAL A 18 15.76 7.42 -20.94
N GLN A 19 16.83 8.24 -20.93
CA GLN A 19 16.78 9.56 -20.29
C GLN A 19 15.78 10.49 -20.99
N GLU A 20 15.75 10.50 -22.33
CA GLU A 20 14.75 11.25 -23.10
C GLU A 20 13.32 10.74 -22.80
N MET A 21 13.12 9.43 -22.76
CA MET A 21 11.81 8.86 -22.40
C MET A 21 11.35 9.25 -20.98
N VAL A 22 12.27 9.33 -20.01
CA VAL A 22 11.96 9.81 -18.66
C VAL A 22 11.60 11.28 -18.67
N PHE A 23 12.33 12.10 -19.44
CA PHE A 23 12.00 13.52 -19.61
C PHE A 23 10.61 13.72 -20.21
N ASP A 24 10.29 13.00 -21.29
CA ASP A 24 8.97 13.03 -21.94
C ASP A 24 7.87 12.59 -20.98
N LEU A 25 8.13 11.55 -20.16
CA LEU A 25 7.19 11.11 -19.15
C LEU A 25 6.93 12.20 -18.09
N MET A 26 7.99 12.80 -17.53
CA MET A 26 7.86 13.87 -16.54
C MET A 26 7.13 15.08 -17.14
N PHE A 27 7.43 15.44 -18.39
CA PHE A 27 6.73 16.48 -19.11
C PHE A 27 5.25 16.17 -19.31
N SER A 28 4.89 14.92 -19.62
CA SER A 28 3.50 14.49 -19.79
C SER A 28 2.70 14.45 -18.47
N LEU A 29 3.39 14.46 -17.35
CA LEU A 29 2.83 14.52 -15.98
C LEU A 29 2.78 15.97 -15.45
N ASP A 30 2.95 16.98 -16.30
CA ASP A 30 2.95 18.40 -15.93
C ASP A 30 4.00 18.74 -14.85
N ALA A 31 5.17 18.11 -14.92
CA ALA A 31 6.27 18.41 -14.00
C ALA A 31 6.74 19.87 -14.14
N THR A 32 7.10 20.48 -13.00
CA THR A 32 7.65 21.84 -12.97
C THR A 32 9.05 21.89 -13.62
N GLU A 33 9.52 23.08 -14.02
CA GLU A 33 10.88 23.26 -14.55
C GLU A 33 11.95 22.71 -13.61
N GLU A 34 11.80 22.93 -12.30
CA GLU A 34 12.69 22.39 -11.27
C GLU A 34 12.68 20.85 -11.22
N GLN A 35 11.53 20.24 -11.47
CA GLN A 35 11.40 18.77 -11.52
C GLN A 35 11.94 18.18 -12.82
N LEU A 36 11.94 18.94 -13.92
CA LEU A 36 12.49 18.55 -15.21
C LEU A 36 14.03 18.67 -15.25
N ASP A 37 14.63 19.53 -14.41
CA ASP A 37 16.09 19.65 -14.23
C ASP A 37 16.61 18.61 -13.24
N PHE A 38 16.32 17.34 -13.49
CA PHE A 38 16.73 16.24 -12.62
C PHE A 38 18.14 15.75 -12.93
N PRO A 39 18.98 15.49 -11.92
CA PRO A 39 20.26 14.81 -12.11
C PRO A 39 20.00 13.34 -12.51
N THR A 40 20.82 12.86 -13.45
CA THR A 40 20.77 11.48 -13.91
C THR A 40 22.05 10.75 -13.53
N ILE A 41 21.91 9.61 -12.88
CA ILE A 41 22.98 8.70 -12.49
C ILE A 41 22.83 7.38 -13.25
N TYR A 42 23.92 6.81 -13.70
CA TYR A 42 23.94 5.59 -14.49
C TYR A 42 24.72 4.50 -13.77
N GLY A 43 24.38 3.24 -14.00
CA GLY A 43 25.21 2.19 -13.45
C GLY A 43 24.65 0.78 -13.55
N SER A 44 25.27 -0.12 -12.82
CA SER A 44 24.87 -1.51 -12.68
C SER A 44 24.79 -1.89 -11.21
N ALA A 45 23.57 -1.93 -10.68
CA ALA A 45 23.33 -2.38 -9.30
C ALA A 45 23.83 -3.83 -9.07
N LYS A 46 23.81 -4.68 -10.12
CA LYS A 46 24.34 -6.04 -10.04
C LYS A 46 25.86 -6.07 -9.84
N GLN A 47 26.57 -5.15 -10.49
CA GLN A 47 28.02 -5.03 -10.39
C GLN A 47 28.47 -4.11 -9.25
N GLY A 48 27.53 -3.39 -8.62
CA GLY A 48 27.77 -2.56 -7.44
C GLY A 48 28.39 -1.20 -7.74
N TRP A 49 28.21 -0.65 -8.95
CA TRP A 49 28.76 0.66 -9.29
C TRP A 49 27.70 1.61 -9.89
N MET A 50 27.91 2.92 -9.65
CA MET A 50 27.12 4.03 -10.19
C MET A 50 28.05 5.19 -10.58
N SER A 51 27.69 5.94 -11.63
CA SER A 51 28.49 7.06 -12.17
C SER A 51 27.56 8.13 -12.77
N GLU A 52 28.06 9.36 -12.87
CA GLU A 52 27.38 10.44 -13.60
C GLU A 52 27.52 10.27 -15.13
N ASP A 53 28.52 9.52 -15.60
CA ASP A 53 28.67 9.14 -17.01
C ASP A 53 28.62 7.61 -17.16
N TRP A 54 27.68 7.12 -17.97
CA TRP A 54 27.51 5.68 -18.20
C TRP A 54 28.70 5.02 -18.93
N LYS A 55 29.57 5.81 -19.58
CA LYS A 55 30.78 5.35 -20.26
C LYS A 55 31.97 5.19 -19.31
N GLU A 56 31.87 5.76 -18.10
CA GLU A 56 32.90 5.74 -17.08
C GLU A 56 32.45 4.97 -15.84
N PRO A 57 32.54 3.63 -15.85
CA PRO A 57 32.21 2.82 -14.68
C PRO A 57 33.08 3.20 -13.48
N LYS A 58 32.46 3.27 -12.29
CA LYS A 58 33.12 3.44 -11.00
C LYS A 58 33.23 2.10 -10.28
N GLU A 59 33.86 2.08 -9.11
CA GLU A 59 34.04 0.88 -8.30
C GLU A 59 32.93 0.72 -7.23
N ASP A 60 32.14 1.78 -7.00
CA ASP A 60 31.14 1.83 -5.93
C ASP A 60 29.86 2.58 -6.36
N ILE A 61 28.94 2.76 -5.40
CA ILE A 61 27.67 3.46 -5.57
C ILE A 61 27.69 4.90 -5.03
N ALA A 62 28.87 5.46 -4.70
CA ALA A 62 29.00 6.76 -4.05
C ALA A 62 28.28 7.87 -4.84
N ALA A 63 28.33 7.84 -6.18
CA ALA A 63 27.66 8.83 -7.02
C ALA A 63 26.15 8.99 -6.72
N VAL A 64 25.42 7.91 -6.39
CA VAL A 64 24.00 7.98 -5.98
C VAL A 64 23.88 8.59 -4.59
N LEU A 65 24.74 8.20 -3.65
CA LEU A 65 24.71 8.71 -2.28
C LEU A 65 25.03 10.21 -2.25
N ASP A 66 26.03 10.64 -3.00
CA ASP A 66 26.40 12.05 -3.15
C ASP A 66 25.27 12.87 -3.81
N ALA A 67 24.62 12.30 -4.83
CA ALA A 67 23.45 12.93 -5.44
C ALA A 67 22.29 13.09 -4.45
N ILE A 68 22.03 12.09 -3.61
CA ILE A 68 21.00 12.18 -2.55
C ILE A 68 21.34 13.32 -1.59
N ILE A 69 22.57 13.36 -1.08
CA ILE A 69 23.00 14.42 -0.14
C ILE A 69 22.91 15.81 -0.77
N LYS A 70 23.23 15.92 -2.06
CA LYS A 70 23.27 17.21 -2.78
C LYS A 70 21.88 17.73 -3.15
N TYR A 71 20.99 16.85 -3.62
CA TYR A 71 19.73 17.26 -4.27
C TYR A 71 18.46 16.99 -3.42
N ILE A 72 18.53 16.12 -2.42
CA ILE A 72 17.38 15.87 -1.56
C ILE A 72 17.48 16.77 -0.33
N PRO A 73 16.46 17.61 -0.07
CA PRO A 73 16.46 18.47 1.11
C PRO A 73 16.36 17.63 2.39
N GLU A 74 17.02 18.09 3.44
CA GLU A 74 16.91 17.50 4.76
C GLU A 74 15.46 17.62 5.30
N PRO A 75 15.04 16.72 6.19
CA PRO A 75 13.73 16.80 6.83
C PRO A 75 13.59 18.12 7.60
N LYS A 76 12.44 18.78 7.45
CA LYS A 76 12.15 19.98 8.25
C LYS A 76 12.01 19.59 9.72
N MET A 77 12.84 20.15 10.56
CA MET A 77 12.76 20.02 12.01
C MET A 77 11.74 21.05 12.53
N LEU A 78 10.66 20.58 13.14
CA LEU A 78 9.65 21.43 13.76
C LEU A 78 9.77 21.32 15.29
N GLU A 79 10.04 22.45 15.94
CA GLU A 79 10.08 22.54 17.40
C GLU A 79 8.66 22.63 17.97
N GLY A 80 8.46 22.16 19.21
CA GLY A 80 7.21 22.23 19.94
C GLY A 80 6.86 20.92 20.65
N THR A 81 5.60 20.80 21.05
CA THR A 81 5.07 19.61 21.72
C THR A 81 5.12 18.40 20.79
N PRO A 82 5.43 17.19 21.31
CA PRO A 82 5.58 15.99 20.51
C PRO A 82 4.30 15.64 19.75
N GLN A 83 4.49 15.27 18.48
CA GLN A 83 3.39 14.92 17.59
C GLN A 83 3.88 13.91 16.54
N MET A 84 3.25 12.74 16.47
CA MET A 84 3.57 11.68 15.52
C MET A 84 2.30 11.08 14.92
N LEU A 85 2.21 11.02 13.60
CA LEU A 85 1.13 10.32 12.92
C LEU A 85 1.49 8.84 12.74
N ILE A 86 0.61 7.95 13.18
CA ILE A 86 0.76 6.50 12.97
C ILE A 86 0.39 6.20 11.52
N THR A 87 1.38 5.80 10.70
CA THR A 87 1.20 5.53 9.27
C THR A 87 1.23 4.05 8.92
N SER A 88 1.83 3.23 9.79
CA SER A 88 1.94 1.79 9.61
C SER A 88 1.88 1.07 10.94
N LEU A 89 1.65 -0.22 10.87
CA LEU A 89 1.51 -1.11 12.00
C LEU A 89 2.42 -2.31 11.80
N ASP A 90 3.23 -2.62 12.81
CA ASP A 90 4.01 -3.84 12.86
C ASP A 90 3.61 -4.67 14.07
N TYR A 91 4.00 -5.92 14.09
CA TYR A 91 3.64 -6.85 15.14
C TYR A 91 4.82 -7.73 15.54
N SER A 92 5.05 -7.84 16.83
CA SER A 92 6.01 -8.78 17.40
C SER A 92 5.32 -9.72 18.38
N LYS A 93 5.69 -10.99 18.37
CA LYS A 93 5.15 -11.98 19.31
C LYS A 93 5.50 -11.67 20.79
N TYR A 94 6.52 -10.83 21.02
CA TYR A 94 7.02 -10.51 22.37
C TYR A 94 6.43 -9.23 22.94
N VAL A 95 6.24 -8.22 22.10
CA VAL A 95 5.80 -6.87 22.53
C VAL A 95 4.43 -6.48 22.00
N GLY A 96 3.81 -7.32 21.16
CA GLY A 96 2.51 -7.07 20.57
C GLY A 96 2.56 -6.09 19.40
N ARG A 97 1.56 -5.22 19.31
CA ARG A 97 1.43 -4.22 18.24
C ARG A 97 2.42 -3.09 18.44
N ILE A 98 3.00 -2.63 17.34
CA ILE A 98 4.03 -1.61 17.28
C ILE A 98 3.55 -0.51 16.35
N ALA A 99 3.47 0.72 16.85
CA ALA A 99 3.07 1.89 16.07
C ALA A 99 4.26 2.43 15.30
N VAL A 100 4.18 2.45 13.98
CA VAL A 100 5.22 3.00 13.11
C VAL A 100 4.73 4.28 12.47
N GLY A 101 5.56 5.32 12.49
CA GLY A 101 5.21 6.60 11.91
C GLY A 101 6.38 7.57 11.87
N ARG A 102 6.11 8.75 11.33
CA ARG A 102 7.06 9.86 11.33
C ARG A 102 6.73 10.84 12.43
N VAL A 103 7.75 11.24 13.18
CA VAL A 103 7.62 12.34 14.14
C VAL A 103 7.45 13.64 13.36
N HIS A 104 6.30 14.26 13.49
CA HIS A 104 5.96 15.49 12.78
C HIS A 104 6.58 16.71 13.45
N ARG A 105 6.51 16.75 14.78
CA ARG A 105 6.98 17.87 15.60
C ARG A 105 7.52 17.36 16.94
N GLY A 106 8.49 18.10 17.51
CA GLY A 106 9.05 17.85 18.84
C GLY A 106 9.88 16.58 18.93
N GLU A 107 9.94 16.01 20.12
CA GLU A 107 10.75 14.85 20.47
C GLU A 107 9.91 13.82 21.24
N LEU A 108 10.07 12.54 20.92
CA LEU A 108 9.49 11.40 21.65
C LEU A 108 10.60 10.62 22.34
N LYS A 109 10.37 10.23 23.62
CA LYS A 109 11.36 9.54 24.47
C LYS A 109 10.81 8.25 25.05
N GLU A 110 11.73 7.32 25.34
CA GLU A 110 11.40 6.15 26.16
C GLU A 110 10.86 6.59 27.53
N GLY A 111 9.82 5.91 28.00
CA GLY A 111 9.20 6.19 29.29
C GLY A 111 8.29 7.42 29.34
N GLN A 112 8.13 8.16 28.24
CA GLN A 112 7.31 9.36 28.16
C GLN A 112 5.82 9.01 28.21
N ASP A 113 5.05 9.78 28.99
CA ASP A 113 3.59 9.76 28.93
C ASP A 113 3.12 10.56 27.70
N VAL A 114 2.20 10.00 26.95
CA VAL A 114 1.66 10.57 25.70
C VAL A 114 0.15 10.42 25.64
N MET A 115 -0.49 11.20 24.78
CA MET A 115 -1.91 11.11 24.48
C MET A 115 -2.09 10.46 23.10
N LEU A 116 -2.83 9.37 23.04
CA LEU A 116 -3.31 8.81 21.79
C LEU A 116 -4.61 9.51 21.40
N CYS A 117 -4.57 10.31 20.35
CA CYS A 117 -5.73 10.97 19.76
C CYS A 117 -6.36 10.04 18.72
N LYS A 118 -7.53 9.52 19.04
CA LYS A 118 -8.25 8.57 18.19
C LYS A 118 -9.07 9.23 17.10
N ARG A 119 -9.45 8.46 16.08
CA ARG A 119 -10.27 8.94 14.96
C ARG A 119 -11.65 9.43 15.37
N ASP A 120 -12.26 8.83 16.39
CA ASP A 120 -13.57 9.20 16.92
C ASP A 120 -13.53 10.46 17.80
N GLY A 121 -12.35 11.10 17.91
CA GLY A 121 -12.11 12.27 18.77
C GLY A 121 -11.85 11.91 20.23
N SER A 122 -11.90 10.65 20.60
CA SER A 122 -11.54 10.23 21.95
C SER A 122 -10.02 10.31 22.17
N MET A 123 -9.62 10.55 23.40
CA MET A 123 -8.21 10.69 23.80
C MET A 123 -7.89 9.68 24.89
N VAL A 124 -6.83 8.91 24.71
CA VAL A 124 -6.41 7.86 25.64
C VAL A 124 -4.97 8.13 26.08
N LYS A 125 -4.79 8.34 27.41
CA LYS A 125 -3.46 8.45 27.96
C LYS A 125 -2.72 7.13 27.86
N SER A 126 -1.51 7.17 27.34
CA SER A 126 -0.64 6.01 27.14
C SER A 126 0.79 6.33 27.53
N ARG A 127 1.64 5.32 27.63
CA ARG A 127 3.06 5.49 27.94
C ARG A 127 3.92 4.74 26.95
N ILE A 128 4.93 5.42 26.43
CA ILE A 128 5.94 4.81 25.56
C ILE A 128 6.82 3.90 26.41
N LYS A 129 6.88 2.61 26.08
CA LYS A 129 7.79 1.67 26.75
C LYS A 129 9.15 1.63 26.08
N GLU A 130 9.19 1.73 24.76
CA GLU A 130 10.40 1.66 23.97
C GLU A 130 10.25 2.43 22.67
N VAL A 131 11.36 3.01 22.19
CA VAL A 131 11.46 3.74 20.92
C VAL A 131 12.54 3.07 20.09
N ASP A 132 12.20 2.65 18.89
CA ASP A 132 13.13 2.07 17.92
C ASP A 132 13.24 2.94 16.67
N VAL A 133 14.43 2.97 16.09
CA VAL A 133 14.67 3.50 14.73
C VAL A 133 14.98 2.36 13.78
N PHE A 134 14.73 2.58 12.49
CA PHE A 134 15.04 1.60 11.45
C PHE A 134 16.50 1.71 11.03
N GLU A 135 17.26 0.64 11.16
CA GLU A 135 18.67 0.58 10.80
C GLU A 135 18.93 -0.70 9.99
N GLY A 136 19.36 -0.53 8.74
CA GLY A 136 19.51 -1.62 7.80
C GLY A 136 18.20 -2.37 7.57
N LEU A 137 18.18 -3.68 7.82
CA LEU A 137 17.00 -4.53 7.73
C LEU A 137 16.32 -4.78 9.08
N GLY A 138 16.78 -4.11 10.13
CA GLY A 138 16.29 -4.31 11.49
C GLY A 138 15.82 -3.01 12.15
N ARG A 139 15.68 -3.09 13.46
CA ARG A 139 15.36 -1.96 14.33
C ARG A 139 16.35 -1.92 15.45
N THR A 140 16.76 -0.71 15.83
CA THR A 140 17.67 -0.44 16.93
C THR A 140 16.97 0.44 17.95
N LYS A 141 17.00 0.04 19.21
CA LYS A 141 16.45 0.82 20.31
C LYS A 141 17.27 2.10 20.51
N VAL A 142 16.56 3.21 20.72
CA VAL A 142 17.14 4.52 21.03
C VAL A 142 16.43 5.17 22.21
N ASP A 143 17.07 6.11 22.86
CA ASP A 143 16.49 6.82 24.01
C ASP A 143 15.45 7.86 23.56
N SER A 144 15.64 8.47 22.40
CA SER A 144 14.73 9.48 21.85
C SER A 144 14.80 9.57 20.33
N VAL A 145 13.75 10.14 19.72
CA VAL A 145 13.63 10.46 18.29
C VAL A 145 13.08 11.88 18.13
N GLN A 146 13.52 12.57 17.08
CA GLN A 146 13.18 13.97 16.84
C GLN A 146 12.26 14.14 15.64
N SER A 147 11.72 15.34 15.48
CA SER A 147 10.95 15.75 14.31
C SER A 147 11.69 15.39 13.02
N GLY A 148 11.01 14.77 12.08
CA GLY A 148 11.57 14.28 10.82
C GLY A 148 11.94 12.79 10.81
N ASP A 149 12.23 12.20 11.97
CA ASP A 149 12.59 10.79 12.09
C ASP A 149 11.38 9.87 11.86
N ILE A 150 11.65 8.69 11.29
CA ILE A 150 10.72 7.57 11.23
C ILE A 150 11.09 6.61 12.35
N CYS A 151 10.12 6.32 13.20
CA CYS A 151 10.33 5.46 14.35
C CYS A 151 9.22 4.44 14.55
N ALA A 152 9.53 3.46 15.41
CA ALA A 152 8.60 2.45 15.87
C ALA A 152 8.41 2.63 17.39
N ILE A 153 7.16 2.84 17.82
CA ILE A 153 6.80 3.07 19.23
C ILE A 153 6.13 1.81 19.78
N ILE A 154 6.65 1.35 20.89
CA ILE A 154 6.19 0.16 21.62
C ILE A 154 5.57 0.59 22.94
N GLY A 155 4.46 -0.08 23.33
CA GLY A 155 3.81 0.12 24.63
C GLY A 155 2.48 0.85 24.56
N ILE A 156 2.09 1.39 23.41
CA ILE A 156 0.77 1.97 23.19
C ILE A 156 -0.17 0.86 22.75
N GLU A 157 -1.35 0.80 23.33
CA GLU A 157 -2.36 -0.20 23.02
C GLU A 157 -3.60 0.42 22.37
N GLY A 158 -4.31 -0.39 21.56
CA GLY A 158 -5.59 0.01 20.97
C GLY A 158 -5.51 1.14 19.94
N PHE A 159 -4.34 1.38 19.33
CA PHE A 159 -4.17 2.38 18.28
C PHE A 159 -4.51 1.82 16.90
N GLU A 160 -4.81 2.74 15.99
CA GLU A 160 -5.05 2.46 14.57
C GLU A 160 -4.19 3.38 13.68
N ILE A 161 -4.03 2.98 12.39
CA ILE A 161 -3.35 3.82 11.40
C ILE A 161 -4.16 5.11 11.19
N GLY A 162 -3.48 6.25 11.11
CA GLY A 162 -4.09 7.57 10.98
C GLY A 162 -4.45 8.23 12.30
N GLU A 163 -4.18 7.58 13.43
CA GLU A 163 -4.27 8.19 14.76
C GLU A 163 -2.96 8.90 15.12
N THR A 164 -3.03 9.84 16.05
CA THR A 164 -1.89 10.69 16.43
C THR A 164 -1.44 10.38 17.84
N ILE A 165 -0.14 10.21 18.03
CA ILE A 165 0.52 10.26 19.34
C ILE A 165 0.92 11.72 19.58
N ALA A 166 0.43 12.32 20.67
CA ALA A 166 0.61 13.73 20.97
C ALA A 166 1.04 13.96 22.43
N ASP A 167 1.31 15.23 22.79
CA ASP A 167 1.56 15.63 24.15
C ASP A 167 0.35 15.39 25.07
N VAL A 168 0.61 15.09 26.34
CA VAL A 168 -0.46 14.82 27.32
C VAL A 168 -1.23 16.09 27.72
N ASN A 169 -0.54 17.24 27.81
CA ASN A 169 -1.14 18.47 28.30
C ASN A 169 -1.78 19.28 27.17
N GLU A 170 -1.18 19.24 25.99
CA GLU A 170 -1.63 19.94 24.80
C GLU A 170 -1.78 18.93 23.63
N PRO A 171 -2.76 18.01 23.69
CA PRO A 171 -2.96 17.02 22.66
C PRO A 171 -3.51 17.68 21.40
N GLU A 172 -2.75 17.59 20.31
CA GLU A 172 -3.10 18.17 19.01
C GLU A 172 -3.07 17.08 17.94
N PRO A 173 -4.24 16.60 17.48
CA PRO A 173 -4.31 15.55 16.46
C PRO A 173 -3.91 16.08 15.08
N LEU A 174 -3.17 15.28 14.34
CA LEU A 174 -2.93 15.48 12.90
C LEU A 174 -4.15 15.06 12.08
N PRO A 175 -4.29 15.57 10.85
CA PRO A 175 -5.34 15.10 9.94
C PRO A 175 -5.28 13.57 9.80
N THR A 176 -6.41 12.92 10.00
CA THR A 176 -6.50 11.46 9.94
C THR A 176 -6.32 10.96 8.50
N ILE A 177 -5.64 9.83 8.34
CA ILE A 177 -5.57 9.15 7.05
C ILE A 177 -6.90 8.45 6.80
N ALA A 178 -7.58 8.78 5.70
CA ALA A 178 -8.77 8.05 5.29
C ALA A 178 -8.39 6.62 4.92
N ILE A 179 -9.02 5.64 5.57
CA ILE A 179 -8.90 4.23 5.17
C ILE A 179 -10.19 3.86 4.47
N ASP A 180 -10.05 3.36 3.25
CA ASP A 180 -11.18 2.89 2.47
C ASP A 180 -11.87 1.74 3.19
N GLU A 181 -13.18 1.85 3.32
CA GLU A 181 -14.00 0.78 3.88
C GLU A 181 -14.02 -0.44 2.95
N PRO A 182 -14.20 -1.64 3.48
CA PRO A 182 -14.36 -2.83 2.66
C PRO A 182 -15.52 -2.68 1.67
N THR A 183 -15.28 -3.01 0.41
CA THR A 183 -16.32 -3.01 -0.65
C THR A 183 -16.81 -4.40 -1.00
N MET A 184 -16.04 -5.43 -0.64
CA MET A 184 -16.33 -6.84 -0.97
C MET A 184 -16.20 -7.75 0.24
N SER A 185 -16.92 -8.86 0.19
CA SER A 185 -16.82 -9.96 1.15
C SER A 185 -16.68 -11.29 0.44
N MET A 186 -16.04 -12.25 1.09
CA MET A 186 -15.97 -13.65 0.65
C MET A 186 -16.21 -14.56 1.84
N LEU A 187 -16.91 -15.67 1.60
CA LEU A 187 -17.08 -16.70 2.60
C LEU A 187 -15.82 -17.58 2.63
N PHE A 188 -15.19 -17.69 3.81
CA PHE A 188 -14.11 -18.64 4.05
C PHE A 188 -14.66 -19.78 4.92
N THR A 189 -14.38 -21.02 4.51
CA THR A 189 -14.83 -22.22 5.23
C THR A 189 -13.69 -23.22 5.32
N ILE A 190 -13.77 -24.16 6.27
CA ILE A 190 -12.91 -25.32 6.23
C ILE A 190 -13.13 -26.11 4.93
N ASN A 191 -12.10 -26.82 4.48
CA ASN A 191 -12.25 -27.71 3.34
C ASN A 191 -13.06 -28.96 3.75
N ASN A 192 -14.27 -29.09 3.27
CA ASN A 192 -15.14 -30.26 3.49
C ASN A 192 -15.24 -31.16 2.25
N SER A 193 -14.38 -30.94 1.25
CA SER A 193 -14.34 -31.76 0.02
C SER A 193 -13.65 -33.11 0.25
N PRO A 194 -13.75 -34.06 -0.70
CA PRO A 194 -13.00 -35.34 -0.64
C PRO A 194 -11.48 -35.18 -0.65
N PHE A 195 -10.98 -33.97 -0.91
CA PHE A 195 -9.54 -33.64 -0.89
C PHE A 195 -9.04 -33.05 0.43
N PHE A 196 -9.87 -33.05 1.46
CA PHE A 196 -9.52 -32.56 2.81
C PHE A 196 -8.19 -33.16 3.30
N GLY A 197 -7.28 -32.28 3.73
CA GLY A 197 -5.99 -32.64 4.32
C GLY A 197 -4.95 -33.16 3.33
N LYS A 198 -5.15 -33.01 2.00
CA LYS A 198 -4.19 -33.47 0.99
C LYS A 198 -3.14 -32.41 0.63
N ASP A 199 -3.50 -31.16 0.65
CA ASP A 199 -2.64 -30.06 0.20
C ASP A 199 -2.10 -29.21 1.35
N GLY A 200 -2.85 -29.08 2.46
CA GLY A 200 -2.49 -28.24 3.60
C GLY A 200 -2.20 -29.00 4.89
N LYS A 201 -1.41 -28.37 5.75
CA LYS A 201 -1.13 -28.88 7.12
C LYS A 201 -2.13 -28.34 8.14
N PHE A 202 -2.66 -27.13 7.90
CA PHE A 202 -3.54 -26.41 8.81
C PHE A 202 -4.97 -26.42 8.24
N VAL A 203 -5.76 -27.39 8.64
CA VAL A 203 -7.06 -27.71 8.03
C VAL A 203 -8.26 -27.50 8.98
N THR A 204 -8.02 -27.24 10.28
CA THR A 204 -9.09 -27.11 11.26
C THR A 204 -9.59 -25.68 11.35
N SER A 205 -10.87 -25.51 11.75
CA SER A 205 -11.49 -24.20 12.00
C SER A 205 -10.64 -23.33 12.95
N ARG A 206 -10.08 -23.92 13.99
CA ARG A 206 -9.20 -23.19 14.92
C ARG A 206 -7.95 -22.64 14.24
N HIS A 207 -7.28 -23.44 13.42
CA HIS A 207 -6.09 -22.97 12.69
C HIS A 207 -6.41 -21.79 11.77
N ILE A 208 -7.51 -21.90 11.01
CA ILE A 208 -7.93 -20.86 10.09
C ILE A 208 -8.31 -19.57 10.83
N PHE A 209 -9.12 -19.71 11.89
CA PHE A 209 -9.53 -18.57 12.71
C PHE A 209 -8.35 -17.86 13.36
N ASP A 210 -7.43 -18.60 14.01
CA ASP A 210 -6.23 -18.04 14.64
C ASP A 210 -5.36 -17.29 13.60
N ARG A 211 -5.31 -17.79 12.37
CA ARG A 211 -4.59 -17.12 11.28
C ARG A 211 -5.27 -15.85 10.81
N LEU A 212 -6.60 -15.88 10.67
CA LEU A 212 -7.38 -14.71 10.32
C LEU A 212 -7.30 -13.62 11.40
N GLN A 213 -7.32 -13.98 12.68
CA GLN A 213 -7.10 -13.04 13.79
C GLN A 213 -5.72 -12.35 13.70
N LYS A 214 -4.66 -13.12 13.44
CA LYS A 214 -3.31 -12.56 13.22
C LYS A 214 -3.24 -11.61 12.01
N GLU A 215 -4.07 -11.84 11.01
CA GLU A 215 -4.16 -10.92 9.87
C GLU A 215 -4.84 -9.62 10.27
N LEU A 216 -5.89 -9.66 11.07
CA LEU A 216 -6.57 -8.46 11.60
C LEU A 216 -5.62 -7.57 12.41
N ASP A 217 -4.65 -8.16 13.12
CA ASP A 217 -3.64 -7.40 13.87
C ASP A 217 -2.75 -6.55 12.96
N LYS A 218 -2.60 -6.93 11.69
CA LYS A 218 -1.69 -6.29 10.71
C LYS A 218 -2.43 -5.49 9.64
N ASN A 219 -3.70 -5.79 9.41
CA ASN A 219 -4.44 -5.32 8.25
C ASN A 219 -5.78 -4.71 8.66
N LEU A 220 -5.80 -3.41 8.88
CA LEU A 220 -6.98 -2.67 9.32
C LEU A 220 -8.11 -2.60 8.30
N ALA A 221 -7.81 -2.83 7.02
CA ALA A 221 -8.81 -2.85 5.95
C ALA A 221 -9.51 -4.22 5.82
N LEU A 222 -9.11 -5.19 6.63
CA LEU A 222 -9.73 -6.50 6.72
C LEU A 222 -10.72 -6.53 7.89
N ARG A 223 -11.87 -7.17 7.67
CA ARG A 223 -12.81 -7.47 8.74
C ARG A 223 -13.24 -8.93 8.64
N VAL A 224 -13.27 -9.62 9.74
CA VAL A 224 -13.69 -11.02 9.81
C VAL A 224 -14.86 -11.14 10.77
N VAL A 225 -15.97 -11.69 10.28
CA VAL A 225 -17.20 -11.90 11.06
C VAL A 225 -17.52 -13.39 11.03
N PRO A 226 -17.67 -14.06 12.19
CA PRO A 226 -18.14 -15.43 12.21
C PRO A 226 -19.57 -15.51 11.63
N THR A 227 -19.88 -16.63 10.99
CA THR A 227 -21.24 -16.92 10.52
C THR A 227 -21.97 -17.79 11.56
N ASP A 228 -23.19 -18.21 11.25
CA ASP A 228 -23.95 -19.16 12.09
C ASP A 228 -23.29 -20.53 12.18
N SER A 229 -22.36 -20.85 11.29
CA SER A 229 -21.55 -22.07 11.33
C SER A 229 -20.21 -21.81 12.01
N ALA A 230 -19.82 -22.68 12.94
CA ALA A 230 -18.54 -22.62 13.64
C ALA A 230 -17.30 -22.78 12.71
N ASP A 231 -17.51 -23.27 11.49
CA ASP A 231 -16.49 -23.62 10.52
C ASP A 231 -16.43 -22.64 9.34
N SER A 232 -17.07 -21.48 9.48
CA SER A 232 -17.12 -20.50 8.40
C SER A 232 -17.08 -19.05 8.90
N TRP A 233 -16.48 -18.17 8.10
CA TRP A 233 -16.28 -16.75 8.38
C TRP A 233 -16.56 -15.92 7.13
N LEU A 234 -17.19 -14.80 7.32
CA LEU A 234 -17.34 -13.79 6.28
C LEU A 234 -16.15 -12.83 6.38
N VAL A 235 -15.31 -12.83 5.37
CA VAL A 235 -14.08 -12.02 5.31
C VAL A 235 -14.31 -10.86 4.36
N TYR A 236 -14.20 -9.64 4.89
CA TYR A 236 -14.42 -8.39 4.17
C TYR A 236 -13.07 -7.78 3.80
N GLY A 237 -12.95 -7.26 2.58
CA GLY A 237 -11.75 -6.61 2.07
C GLY A 237 -12.06 -5.47 1.12
N ARG A 238 -11.05 -4.66 0.79
CA ARG A 238 -11.19 -3.52 -0.12
C ARG A 238 -11.58 -3.93 -1.53
N GLY A 239 -11.25 -5.16 -1.94
CA GLY A 239 -11.54 -5.67 -3.28
C GLY A 239 -11.05 -7.09 -3.48
N VAL A 240 -11.29 -7.63 -4.68
CA VAL A 240 -10.93 -9.03 -5.03
C VAL A 240 -9.43 -9.28 -4.88
N LEU A 241 -8.58 -8.34 -5.32
CA LEU A 241 -7.12 -8.51 -5.22
C LEU A 241 -6.66 -8.63 -3.76
N HIS A 242 -7.19 -7.79 -2.87
CA HIS A 242 -6.86 -7.84 -1.45
C HIS A 242 -7.16 -9.22 -0.83
N LEU A 243 -8.36 -9.75 -1.10
CA LEU A 243 -8.76 -11.07 -0.62
C LEU A 243 -7.97 -12.20 -1.30
N SER A 244 -7.64 -12.06 -2.58
CA SER A 244 -6.82 -13.05 -3.32
C SER A 244 -5.39 -13.14 -2.76
N VAL A 245 -4.78 -12.01 -2.40
CA VAL A 245 -3.45 -11.98 -1.77
C VAL A 245 -3.49 -12.68 -0.41
N LEU A 246 -4.53 -12.45 0.39
CA LEU A 246 -4.72 -13.16 1.68
C LEU A 246 -4.83 -14.67 1.47
N ILE A 247 -5.68 -15.11 0.54
CA ILE A 247 -5.88 -16.53 0.22
C ILE A 247 -4.56 -17.18 -0.21
N GLU A 248 -3.84 -16.54 -1.14
CA GLU A 248 -2.57 -17.07 -1.64
C GLU A 248 -1.49 -17.10 -0.55
N THR A 249 -1.45 -16.11 0.32
CA THR A 249 -0.53 -16.09 1.47
C THR A 249 -0.84 -17.25 2.44
N MET A 250 -2.10 -17.44 2.79
CA MET A 250 -2.53 -18.55 3.63
C MET A 250 -2.19 -19.91 2.98
N ARG A 251 -2.43 -20.04 1.67
CA ARG A 251 -2.08 -21.26 0.92
C ARG A 251 -0.58 -21.56 0.99
N ARG A 252 0.29 -20.56 0.81
CA ARG A 252 1.76 -20.71 0.90
C ARG A 252 2.23 -21.04 2.31
N GLU A 253 1.53 -20.56 3.33
CA GLU A 253 1.79 -20.93 4.73
C GLU A 253 1.33 -22.35 5.09
N GLY A 254 0.63 -23.04 4.17
CA GLY A 254 0.14 -24.41 4.34
C GLY A 254 -1.25 -24.53 4.96
N TYR A 255 -2.05 -23.46 4.91
CA TYR A 255 -3.47 -23.51 5.25
C TYR A 255 -4.27 -24.03 4.07
N GLU A 256 -5.24 -24.90 4.37
CA GLU A 256 -6.18 -25.45 3.40
C GLU A 256 -7.59 -24.99 3.78
N LEU A 257 -8.24 -24.28 2.88
CA LEU A 257 -9.57 -23.72 3.08
C LEU A 257 -10.35 -23.69 1.77
N GLN A 258 -11.67 -23.60 1.86
CA GLN A 258 -12.55 -23.29 0.75
C GLN A 258 -12.96 -21.81 0.80
N VAL A 259 -13.11 -21.20 -0.36
CA VAL A 259 -13.59 -19.84 -0.49
C VAL A 259 -14.81 -19.78 -1.38
N GLY A 260 -15.80 -18.98 -0.97
CA GLY A 260 -16.97 -18.68 -1.77
C GLY A 260 -16.68 -17.65 -2.87
N GLN A 261 -17.68 -17.35 -3.67
CA GLN A 261 -17.58 -16.26 -4.65
C GLN A 261 -17.55 -14.90 -3.95
N PRO A 262 -16.77 -13.93 -4.47
CA PRO A 262 -16.79 -12.57 -3.95
C PRO A 262 -18.18 -11.94 -4.11
N GLN A 263 -18.64 -11.29 -3.06
CA GLN A 263 -19.90 -10.57 -3.02
C GLN A 263 -19.64 -9.11 -2.70
N VAL A 264 -20.35 -8.24 -3.38
CA VAL A 264 -20.29 -6.80 -3.13
C VAL A 264 -21.13 -6.46 -1.90
N ILE A 265 -20.62 -5.57 -1.07
CA ILE A 265 -21.32 -5.11 0.14
C ILE A 265 -22.33 -4.05 -0.26
N ILE A 266 -23.61 -4.33 -0.04
CA ILE A 266 -24.68 -3.35 -0.22
C ILE A 266 -24.94 -2.66 1.12
N LYS A 267 -24.90 -1.33 1.13
CA LYS A 267 -25.20 -0.51 2.29
C LYS A 267 -26.59 0.11 2.13
N GLU A 268 -27.25 0.35 3.25
CA GLU A 268 -28.46 1.16 3.29
C GLU A 268 -28.07 2.59 3.73
N ILE A 269 -28.29 3.56 2.86
CA ILE A 269 -28.00 4.97 3.10
C ILE A 269 -29.32 5.73 2.86
N ASP A 270 -29.79 6.45 3.87
CA ASP A 270 -31.06 7.21 3.83
C ASP A 270 -32.28 6.36 3.42
N GLY A 271 -32.28 5.05 3.78
CA GLY A 271 -33.36 4.11 3.45
C GLY A 271 -33.29 3.51 2.04
N GLU A 272 -32.26 3.85 1.26
CA GLU A 272 -32.03 3.30 -0.08
C GLU A 272 -30.84 2.32 -0.08
N LYS A 273 -30.97 1.23 -0.87
CA LYS A 273 -29.88 0.26 -1.04
C LYS A 273 -28.85 0.78 -2.03
N CYS A 274 -27.67 1.06 -1.54
CA CYS A 274 -26.55 1.57 -2.31
C CYS A 274 -25.48 0.49 -2.52
N GLU A 275 -24.97 0.37 -3.75
CA GLU A 275 -23.80 -0.45 -4.06
C GLU A 275 -22.53 0.44 -4.21
N PRO A 276 -21.33 -0.06 -3.86
CA PRO A 276 -20.11 0.69 -4.06
C PRO A 276 -19.81 0.84 -5.55
N VAL A 277 -19.32 2.03 -5.91
CA VAL A 277 -18.82 2.35 -7.24
C VAL A 277 -17.34 2.71 -7.16
N GLU A 278 -16.61 2.42 -8.22
CA GLU A 278 -15.18 2.66 -8.33
C GLU A 278 -14.87 3.49 -9.57
N GLN A 279 -13.80 4.28 -9.52
CA GLN A 279 -13.24 4.94 -10.67
C GLN A 279 -12.31 3.97 -11.39
N LEU A 280 -12.64 3.62 -12.62
CA LEU A 280 -11.85 2.77 -13.48
C LEU A 280 -11.10 3.61 -14.50
N THR A 281 -9.78 3.58 -14.46
CA THR A 281 -8.91 4.21 -15.46
C THR A 281 -8.29 3.15 -16.35
N VAL A 282 -8.40 3.32 -17.67
CA VAL A 282 -7.85 2.40 -18.67
C VAL A 282 -6.99 3.15 -19.67
N ASN A 283 -5.71 2.76 -19.78
CA ASN A 283 -4.77 3.26 -20.77
C ASN A 283 -4.47 2.18 -21.81
N LEU A 284 -4.82 2.41 -23.07
CA LEU A 284 -4.76 1.42 -24.13
C LEU A 284 -4.44 2.04 -25.50
N PRO A 285 -4.02 1.24 -26.51
CA PRO A 285 -3.93 1.71 -27.88
C PRO A 285 -5.32 2.15 -28.39
N GLU A 286 -5.37 3.22 -29.19
CA GLU A 286 -6.62 3.82 -29.66
C GLU A 286 -7.52 2.82 -30.41
N GLU A 287 -6.94 1.88 -31.16
CA GLU A 287 -7.63 0.84 -31.91
C GLU A 287 -8.46 -0.13 -31.03
N CYS A 288 -8.13 -0.26 -29.74
CA CYS A 288 -8.83 -1.12 -28.80
C CYS A 288 -9.95 -0.40 -28.03
N SER A 289 -10.07 0.92 -28.16
CA SER A 289 -10.95 1.77 -27.33
C SER A 289 -12.42 1.38 -27.40
N SER A 290 -12.95 1.18 -28.61
CA SER A 290 -14.36 0.84 -28.82
C SER A 290 -14.80 -0.44 -28.14
N ARG A 291 -13.93 -1.45 -28.12
CA ARG A 291 -14.21 -2.75 -27.47
C ARG A 291 -14.23 -2.63 -25.96
N ILE A 292 -13.30 -1.84 -25.39
CA ILE A 292 -13.26 -1.60 -23.95
C ILE A 292 -14.49 -0.80 -23.51
N ILE A 293 -14.86 0.25 -24.25
CA ILE A 293 -16.04 1.05 -23.96
C ILE A 293 -17.29 0.16 -23.94
N ASP A 294 -17.48 -0.69 -24.98
CA ASP A 294 -18.62 -1.62 -25.04
C ASP A 294 -18.61 -2.62 -23.86
N MET A 295 -17.44 -3.15 -23.50
CA MET A 295 -17.30 -4.10 -22.41
C MET A 295 -17.64 -3.47 -21.06
N VAL A 296 -17.15 -2.25 -20.79
CA VAL A 296 -17.38 -1.52 -19.53
C VAL A 296 -18.84 -1.06 -19.45
N THR A 297 -19.41 -0.57 -20.54
CA THR A 297 -20.82 -0.15 -20.60
C THR A 297 -21.79 -1.33 -20.36
N LYS A 298 -21.51 -2.53 -20.92
CA LYS A 298 -22.28 -3.74 -20.63
C LYS A 298 -22.26 -4.12 -19.14
N ARG A 299 -21.21 -3.72 -18.42
CA ARG A 299 -21.06 -3.94 -16.98
C ARG A 299 -21.57 -2.76 -16.13
N LYS A 300 -22.36 -1.86 -16.75
CA LYS A 300 -22.93 -0.66 -16.12
C LYS A 300 -21.91 0.39 -15.72
N GLY A 301 -20.76 0.45 -16.40
CA GLY A 301 -19.83 1.54 -16.28
C GLY A 301 -20.27 2.73 -17.12
N GLU A 302 -20.15 3.92 -16.56
CA GLU A 302 -20.43 5.21 -17.20
C GLU A 302 -19.10 5.92 -17.48
N MET A 303 -18.87 6.31 -18.72
CA MET A 303 -17.65 6.99 -19.12
C MET A 303 -17.67 8.44 -18.64
N THR A 304 -16.63 8.84 -17.92
CA THR A 304 -16.47 10.20 -17.37
C THR A 304 -15.45 11.01 -18.15
N MET A 305 -14.41 10.37 -18.73
CA MET A 305 -13.36 11.03 -19.47
C MET A 305 -12.86 10.17 -20.63
N MET A 306 -12.49 10.84 -21.74
CA MET A 306 -11.87 10.23 -22.91
C MET A 306 -10.86 11.20 -23.51
N GLU A 307 -9.59 10.83 -23.50
CA GLU A 307 -8.51 11.62 -24.09
C GLU A 307 -7.63 10.74 -25.00
N SER A 308 -7.28 11.27 -26.17
CA SER A 308 -6.30 10.65 -27.06
C SER A 308 -5.00 11.45 -27.04
N LYS A 309 -3.87 10.77 -26.77
CA LYS A 309 -2.54 11.37 -26.76
C LYS A 309 -1.53 10.37 -27.34
N ASN A 310 -0.82 10.77 -28.38
CA ASN A 310 0.26 9.97 -28.99
C ASN A 310 -0.15 8.54 -29.41
N GLY A 311 -1.37 8.38 -29.97
CA GLY A 311 -1.89 7.08 -30.40
C GLY A 311 -2.34 6.15 -29.27
N ARG A 312 -2.40 6.69 -28.05
CA ARG A 312 -2.97 6.00 -26.90
C ARG A 312 -4.23 6.73 -26.43
N MET A 313 -5.18 5.93 -25.98
CA MET A 313 -6.44 6.41 -25.42
C MET A 313 -6.39 6.28 -23.90
N HIS A 314 -6.69 7.35 -23.19
CA HIS A 314 -6.96 7.40 -21.77
C HIS A 314 -8.48 7.48 -21.57
N LEU A 315 -9.03 6.49 -20.87
CA LEU A 315 -10.46 6.39 -20.60
C LEU A 315 -10.68 6.31 -19.08
N GLU A 316 -11.63 7.09 -18.59
CA GLU A 316 -12.10 7.01 -17.21
C GLU A 316 -13.58 6.67 -17.17
N PHE A 317 -13.94 5.83 -16.22
CA PHE A 317 -15.31 5.39 -16.00
C PHE A 317 -15.63 5.37 -14.50
N THR A 318 -16.88 5.62 -14.17
CA THR A 318 -17.47 5.24 -12.90
C THR A 318 -18.19 3.90 -13.11
N ILE A 319 -17.80 2.85 -12.38
CA ILE A 319 -18.31 1.49 -12.57
C ILE A 319 -18.70 0.87 -11.22
N PRO A 320 -19.84 0.16 -11.10
CA PRO A 320 -20.15 -0.61 -9.91
C PRO A 320 -19.05 -1.66 -9.62
N SER A 321 -18.64 -1.81 -8.36
CA SER A 321 -17.58 -2.77 -7.98
C SER A 321 -17.83 -4.19 -8.46
N ARG A 322 -19.10 -4.62 -8.55
CA ARG A 322 -19.48 -5.92 -9.16
C ARG A 322 -19.11 -6.01 -10.64
N GLY A 323 -19.07 -4.91 -11.37
CA GLY A 323 -18.69 -4.83 -12.78
C GLY A 323 -17.20 -5.07 -13.02
N ILE A 324 -16.34 -4.81 -12.02
CA ILE A 324 -14.89 -5.00 -12.10
C ILE A 324 -14.50 -6.48 -11.98
N ILE A 325 -15.34 -7.30 -11.34
CA ILE A 325 -15.05 -8.73 -11.16
C ILE A 325 -14.84 -9.41 -12.52
N GLY A 326 -13.64 -9.94 -12.73
CA GLY A 326 -13.22 -10.59 -13.98
C GLY A 326 -12.98 -9.64 -15.17
N LEU A 327 -13.13 -8.31 -15.00
CA LEU A 327 -12.89 -7.33 -16.06
C LEU A 327 -11.43 -7.33 -16.49
N ASN A 328 -10.49 -7.38 -15.55
CA ASN A 328 -9.06 -7.36 -15.85
C ASN A 328 -8.65 -8.50 -16.79
N ASN A 329 -9.09 -9.72 -16.51
CA ASN A 329 -8.81 -10.87 -17.38
C ASN A 329 -9.43 -10.71 -18.77
N ALA A 330 -10.64 -10.15 -18.85
CA ALA A 330 -11.30 -9.90 -20.13
C ALA A 330 -10.56 -8.83 -20.95
N VAL A 331 -10.07 -7.76 -20.32
CA VAL A 331 -9.26 -6.71 -20.96
C VAL A 331 -7.93 -7.26 -21.45
N LEU A 332 -7.22 -8.04 -20.61
CA LEU A 332 -5.95 -8.67 -20.99
C LEU A 332 -6.13 -9.64 -22.17
N THR A 333 -7.20 -10.40 -22.20
CA THR A 333 -7.50 -11.32 -23.32
C THR A 333 -7.71 -10.57 -24.63
N LEU A 334 -8.35 -9.39 -24.59
CA LEU A 334 -8.50 -8.53 -25.76
C LEU A 334 -7.17 -7.96 -26.26
N SER A 335 -6.29 -7.60 -25.36
CA SER A 335 -4.95 -7.08 -25.67
C SER A 335 -4.04 -8.15 -26.28
N LEU A 336 -4.16 -9.41 -25.84
CA LEU A 336 -3.37 -10.53 -26.35
C LEU A 336 -3.78 -10.98 -27.76
N ILE A 337 -5.03 -10.73 -28.19
CA ILE A 337 -5.52 -11.06 -29.54
C ILE A 337 -4.92 -10.11 -30.61
N HIS A 338 -4.37 -8.97 -30.20
CA HIS A 338 -3.81 -7.96 -31.10
C HIS A 338 -2.27 -7.87 -31.07
N ILE A 339 -1.61 -8.76 -30.35
CA ILE A 339 -0.16 -8.96 -30.46
C ILE A 339 0.13 -9.99 -31.55
#